data_2f4d4e8e0d6e7bb448a862d6aececcc5
#
_entry.id   2f4d4e8e0d6e7bb448a862d6aececcc5
#
_cell.length_a   1.000
_cell.length_b   1.000
_cell.length_c   1.000
_cell.angle_alpha   90.00
_cell.angle_beta   90.00
_cell.angle_gamma   90.00
#
_symmetry.space_group_name_H-M   'P 1'
#
loop_
_entity.id
_entity.type
_entity.pdbx_description
1 polymer ?
#
loop_
_entity_poly.entity_id
_entity_poly.type
_entity_poly.pdbx_seq_one_letter_code
_entity_poly.pdbx_strand_id
1 'polypeptide(L)'
;MHSIKKFVFVLVALMGFMPINAQSVLNKTISSLPNYFNKKDINKAETIVASVNMDSLALQPDSTRFDYHYYAAAIDEIKNIDTEAKAEHLRIAKLYLETLPSLGIGIHSYPEVCYALGSVYQALNREDDALKAWEDGISKCLTVFGSFDAEQKDNFFSMIEGLADIYEKRGQKEYATRLRSAKPQVDTQSFDYASELIGKALNLINEQKADDALKMLNEAEVLLPRTNEPDYQYIFIPLYANKSTAFAALGNLQETQKSLAQMRKYQEQFGEKDWFAFYISQINSCAVYFATRDDYKSAFHLIHFSKEEVNEKGLLEDAATTKLERNIKTMFDAKMKADSLEVIFNKEQNTHKWATVGLELTDILLRRMKYNAALNTSIMVYDKVKAMPDLADKYVEALNYVNTCAMSCKKYDIAYPYLVEYEKIMLNKFGRNSQEYADALNQRAVATMGTKPDEAKECLDEAYKILSNLYGGDSQEIIFVLHNKGRLMQLQKDYNASYKLLSKSKELQLKYMGKVVPNTEKYLSEVEYQLSIKL
;
A
#
# COMPACT_ATOMS: atom_id res chain seq x y z
N MET A 1 40.07 14.09 3.64
CA MET A 1 40.97 14.87 2.76
C MET A 1 41.35 14.19 1.43
N HIS A 2 40.99 12.95 1.18
CA HIS A 2 41.32 12.25 -0.09
C HIS A 2 40.18 12.37 -1.15
N SER A 3 38.96 12.65 -0.76
CA SER A 3 37.78 12.76 -1.64
C SER A 3 37.77 14.03 -2.52
N ILE A 4 38.33 15.13 -2.02
CA ILE A 4 38.23 16.46 -2.68
C ILE A 4 39.05 16.55 -3.98
N LYS A 5 40.02 15.71 -4.19
CA LYS A 5 40.91 15.78 -5.38
C LYS A 5 40.30 15.25 -6.67
N LYS A 6 39.18 14.51 -6.60
CA LYS A 6 38.61 13.80 -7.72
C LYS A 6 37.43 14.48 -8.40
N PHE A 7 36.81 15.48 -7.76
CA PHE A 7 35.60 16.15 -8.23
C PHE A 7 35.69 16.85 -9.61
N VAL A 8 36.87 17.00 -10.14
CA VAL A 8 37.14 18.01 -11.19
C VAL A 8 37.30 17.42 -12.62
N PHE A 9 37.35 16.10 -12.82
CA PHE A 9 37.94 15.59 -14.06
C PHE A 9 36.98 15.12 -15.17
N VAL A 10 35.65 14.99 -14.95
CA VAL A 10 34.83 14.11 -15.81
C VAL A 10 33.93 14.80 -16.87
N LEU A 11 33.72 16.09 -16.81
CA LEU A 11 32.70 16.75 -17.67
C LEU A 11 33.21 17.30 -19.03
N VAL A 12 34.48 17.11 -19.38
CA VAL A 12 35.06 17.70 -20.60
C VAL A 12 34.72 16.94 -21.90
N ALA A 13 34.25 15.69 -21.80
CA ALA A 13 34.09 14.82 -22.99
C ALA A 13 32.72 14.89 -23.70
N LEU A 14 31.71 15.52 -23.15
CA LEU A 14 30.33 15.49 -23.69
C LEU A 14 29.88 16.75 -24.44
N MET A 15 30.74 17.75 -24.67
CA MET A 15 30.38 18.92 -25.48
C MET A 15 30.71 18.75 -26.95
N GLY A 16 30.39 17.62 -27.53
CA GLY A 16 30.46 17.37 -28.99
C GLY A 16 29.12 17.63 -29.68
N PHE A 17 29.04 18.75 -30.44
CA PHE A 17 28.03 19.05 -31.44
C PHE A 17 26.61 19.38 -31.01
N MET A 18 26.40 20.67 -30.67
CA MET A 18 25.16 21.35 -30.98
C MET A 18 25.43 22.61 -31.82
N PRO A 19 24.55 22.97 -32.79
CA PRO A 19 24.79 24.14 -33.66
C PRO A 19 24.79 25.42 -32.80
N ILE A 20 25.85 26.19 -32.98
CA ILE A 20 26.11 27.48 -32.33
C ILE A 20 25.14 28.52 -32.91
N ASN A 21 23.91 28.59 -32.38
CA ASN A 21 23.05 29.73 -32.57
C ASN A 21 22.37 30.12 -31.24
N ALA A 22 22.76 31.28 -30.74
CA ALA A 22 22.13 32.02 -29.62
C ALA A 22 22.13 31.33 -28.25
N GLN A 23 23.30 30.88 -27.75
CA GLN A 23 23.46 30.69 -26.30
C GLN A 23 23.35 32.05 -25.63
N SER A 24 22.46 32.16 -24.63
CA SER A 24 22.38 33.35 -23.77
C SER A 24 23.74 33.57 -23.09
N VAL A 25 24.03 34.80 -22.72
CA VAL A 25 25.24 35.13 -21.94
C VAL A 25 25.29 34.32 -20.65
N LEU A 26 24.13 34.11 -20.02
CA LEU A 26 24.00 33.33 -18.79
C LEU A 26 24.38 31.86 -19.02
N ASN A 27 23.91 31.21 -20.10
CA ASN A 27 24.28 29.84 -20.43
C ASN A 27 25.80 29.71 -20.61
N LYS A 28 26.44 30.61 -21.35
CA LYS A 28 27.91 30.64 -21.52
C LYS A 28 28.65 30.82 -20.19
N THR A 29 28.12 31.64 -19.32
CA THR A 29 28.69 31.91 -17.99
C THR A 29 28.63 30.67 -17.12
N ILE A 30 27.48 30.02 -17.01
CA ILE A 30 27.31 28.79 -16.24
C ILE A 30 28.13 27.66 -16.83
N SER A 31 28.12 27.44 -18.14
CA SER A 31 28.90 26.41 -18.83
C SER A 31 30.43 26.64 -18.72
N SER A 32 30.87 27.77 -18.19
CA SER A 32 32.29 28.02 -17.89
C SER A 32 32.70 27.52 -16.48
N LEU A 33 31.76 27.18 -15.61
CA LEU A 33 32.05 26.71 -14.23
C LEU A 33 33.05 25.55 -14.17
N PRO A 34 32.94 24.50 -14.99
CA PRO A 34 33.92 23.41 -15.00
C PRO A 34 35.36 23.89 -15.16
N ASN A 35 35.59 24.92 -15.96
CA ASN A 35 36.93 25.46 -16.19
C ASN A 35 37.55 26.11 -14.95
N TYR A 36 36.72 26.73 -14.09
CA TYR A 36 37.21 27.33 -12.82
C TYR A 36 37.49 26.24 -11.77
N PHE A 37 36.67 25.20 -11.70
CA PHE A 37 36.94 24.04 -10.86
C PHE A 37 38.24 23.35 -11.27
N ASN A 38 38.45 23.11 -12.58
CA ASN A 38 39.68 22.52 -13.11
C ASN A 38 40.91 23.36 -12.77
N LYS A 39 40.78 24.69 -12.75
CA LYS A 39 41.86 25.64 -12.38
C LYS A 39 41.96 25.86 -10.88
N LYS A 40 41.12 25.24 -10.06
CA LYS A 40 40.98 25.46 -8.61
C LYS A 40 40.67 26.92 -8.22
N ASP A 41 40.07 27.69 -9.11
CA ASP A 41 39.63 29.07 -8.87
C ASP A 41 38.18 29.08 -8.32
N ILE A 42 38.01 28.54 -7.12
CA ILE A 42 36.71 28.36 -6.48
C ILE A 42 36.06 29.70 -6.15
N ASN A 43 36.83 30.73 -5.81
CA ASN A 43 36.29 32.06 -5.52
C ASN A 43 35.59 32.67 -6.75
N LYS A 44 36.13 32.42 -7.94
CA LYS A 44 35.51 32.91 -9.18
C LYS A 44 34.26 32.07 -9.56
N ALA A 45 34.30 30.79 -9.35
CA ALA A 45 33.13 29.93 -9.50
C ALA A 45 31.99 30.37 -8.57
N GLU A 46 32.28 30.63 -7.31
CA GLU A 46 31.33 31.16 -6.33
C GLU A 46 30.74 32.51 -6.75
N THR A 47 31.58 33.44 -7.22
CA THR A 47 31.13 34.75 -7.72
C THR A 47 30.13 34.59 -8.88
N ILE A 48 30.38 33.62 -9.77
CA ILE A 48 29.47 33.32 -10.88
C ILE A 48 28.14 32.78 -10.33
N VAL A 49 28.20 31.77 -9.46
CA VAL A 49 26.97 31.16 -8.89
C VAL A 49 26.14 32.20 -8.16
N ALA A 50 26.79 33.07 -7.33
CA ALA A 50 26.11 34.13 -6.58
C ALA A 50 25.50 35.24 -7.47
N SER A 51 26.01 35.41 -8.69
CA SER A 51 25.50 36.41 -9.64
C SER A 51 24.29 35.96 -10.45
N VAL A 52 23.90 34.69 -10.37
CA VAL A 52 22.83 34.11 -11.18
C VAL A 52 21.46 34.56 -10.67
N ASN A 53 20.66 35.15 -11.56
CA ASN A 53 19.26 35.43 -11.32
C ASN A 53 18.42 34.17 -11.56
N MET A 54 17.64 33.74 -10.59
CA MET A 54 16.89 32.48 -10.63
C MET A 54 15.77 32.48 -11.68
N ASP A 55 15.11 33.63 -11.92
CA ASP A 55 14.09 33.74 -12.97
C ASP A 55 14.71 33.57 -14.36
N SER A 56 15.92 34.13 -14.55
CA SER A 56 16.68 33.96 -15.79
C SER A 56 17.22 32.54 -15.94
N LEU A 57 17.59 31.86 -14.84
CA LEU A 57 17.99 30.46 -14.84
C LEU A 57 16.85 29.54 -15.26
N ALA A 58 15.63 29.80 -14.79
CA ALA A 58 14.44 29.02 -15.13
C ALA A 58 14.15 28.96 -16.64
N LEU A 59 14.63 29.95 -17.40
CA LEU A 59 14.50 30.02 -18.86
C LEU A 59 15.63 29.31 -19.63
N GLN A 60 16.66 28.80 -18.93
CA GLN A 60 17.79 28.13 -19.56
C GLN A 60 17.47 26.64 -19.85
N PRO A 61 18.23 26.00 -20.78
CA PRO A 61 18.15 24.57 -20.99
C PRO A 61 18.38 23.77 -19.70
N ASP A 62 17.79 22.59 -19.60
CA ASP A 62 17.89 21.74 -18.41
C ASP A 62 19.33 21.36 -18.09
N SER A 63 20.19 21.16 -19.10
CA SER A 63 21.62 20.94 -18.87
C SER A 63 22.31 22.11 -18.17
N THR A 64 21.98 23.35 -18.54
CA THR A 64 22.51 24.55 -17.88
C THR A 64 22.00 24.68 -16.45
N ARG A 65 20.74 24.35 -16.22
CA ARG A 65 20.14 24.34 -14.89
C ARG A 65 20.77 23.25 -14.02
N PHE A 66 21.03 22.08 -14.58
CA PHE A 66 21.78 21.02 -13.90
C PHE A 66 23.17 21.52 -13.51
N ASP A 67 23.96 22.04 -14.44
CA ASP A 67 25.31 22.55 -14.18
C ASP A 67 25.31 23.58 -13.03
N TYR A 68 24.36 24.53 -13.04
CA TYR A 68 24.26 25.51 -11.97
C TYR A 68 24.08 24.86 -10.60
N HIS A 69 23.10 23.97 -10.44
CA HIS A 69 22.81 23.35 -9.16
C HIS A 69 23.94 22.41 -8.72
N TYR A 70 24.50 21.66 -9.65
CA TYR A 70 25.63 20.76 -9.37
C TYR A 70 26.84 21.52 -8.86
N TYR A 71 27.27 22.58 -9.55
CA TYR A 71 28.43 23.37 -9.15
C TYR A 71 28.18 24.25 -7.94
N ALA A 72 26.97 24.72 -7.69
CA ALA A 72 26.62 25.38 -6.44
C ALA A 72 26.83 24.45 -5.24
N ALA A 73 26.34 23.23 -5.31
CA ALA A 73 26.56 22.23 -4.27
C ALA A 73 28.06 21.83 -4.13
N ALA A 74 28.78 21.74 -5.24
CA ALA A 74 30.21 21.42 -5.24
C ALA A 74 31.07 22.51 -4.56
N ILE A 75 30.68 23.76 -4.66
CA ILE A 75 31.34 24.88 -3.94
C ILE A 75 31.17 24.68 -2.43
N ASP A 76 29.97 24.39 -1.97
CA ASP A 76 29.67 24.13 -0.56
C ASP A 76 30.42 22.90 -0.04
N GLU A 77 30.54 21.85 -0.85
CA GLU A 77 31.34 20.65 -0.53
C GLU A 77 32.81 21.00 -0.28
N ILE A 78 33.43 21.77 -1.18
CA ILE A 78 34.84 22.19 -1.04
C ILE A 78 35.05 23.03 0.21
N LYS A 79 34.04 23.80 0.61
CA LYS A 79 34.07 24.65 1.82
C LYS A 79 33.68 23.89 3.10
N ASN A 80 33.32 22.62 3.01
CA ASN A 80 32.77 21.81 4.10
C ASN A 80 31.53 22.47 4.75
N ILE A 81 30.63 22.99 3.92
CA ILE A 81 29.39 23.62 4.36
C ILE A 81 28.24 22.66 4.07
N ASP A 82 27.54 22.21 5.12
CA ASP A 82 26.35 21.39 5.00
C ASP A 82 25.14 22.23 5.40
N THR A 83 24.32 22.57 4.42
CA THR A 83 23.14 23.43 4.60
C THR A 83 21.93 22.85 3.86
N GLU A 84 20.74 23.31 4.24
CA GLU A 84 19.52 23.01 3.48
C GLU A 84 19.60 23.50 2.03
N ALA A 85 20.32 24.59 1.77
CA ALA A 85 20.55 25.08 0.41
C ALA A 85 21.37 24.10 -0.42
N LYS A 86 22.45 23.52 0.13
CA LYS A 86 23.25 22.47 -0.51
C LYS A 86 22.40 21.23 -0.79
N ALA A 87 21.60 20.79 0.19
CA ALA A 87 20.69 19.66 0.01
C ALA A 87 19.70 19.91 -1.12
N GLU A 88 19.13 21.11 -1.20
CA GLU A 88 18.19 21.47 -2.27
C GLU A 88 18.86 21.52 -3.65
N HIS A 89 20.07 22.06 -3.75
CA HIS A 89 20.86 22.05 -4.98
C HIS A 89 21.13 20.60 -5.46
N LEU A 90 21.56 19.72 -4.56
CA LEU A 90 21.78 18.30 -4.90
C LEU A 90 20.49 17.59 -5.30
N ARG A 91 19.38 17.89 -4.62
CA ARG A 91 18.06 17.32 -4.95
C ARG A 91 17.60 17.72 -6.35
N ILE A 92 17.79 18.97 -6.72
CA ILE A 92 17.45 19.48 -8.06
C ILE A 92 18.38 18.90 -9.12
N ALA A 93 19.69 18.83 -8.86
CA ALA A 93 20.66 18.20 -9.76
C ALA A 93 20.31 16.73 -10.01
N LYS A 94 19.96 15.97 -8.94
CA LYS A 94 19.49 14.57 -9.05
C LYS A 94 18.27 14.46 -9.96
N LEU A 95 17.28 15.36 -9.79
CA LEU A 95 16.06 15.35 -10.61
C LEU A 95 16.38 15.53 -12.10
N TYR A 96 17.28 16.44 -12.46
CA TYR A 96 17.70 16.63 -13.86
C TYR A 96 18.39 15.38 -14.42
N LEU A 97 19.24 14.71 -13.66
CA LEU A 97 19.86 13.46 -14.08
C LEU A 97 18.85 12.33 -14.35
N GLU A 98 17.72 12.35 -13.63
CA GLU A 98 16.65 11.38 -13.80
C GLU A 98 15.73 11.65 -15.00
N THR A 99 15.55 12.91 -15.34
CA THR A 99 14.58 13.33 -16.36
C THR A 99 15.17 13.57 -17.74
N LEU A 100 16.47 13.80 -17.84
CA LEU A 100 17.15 14.09 -19.10
C LEU A 100 17.78 12.83 -19.72
N PRO A 101 17.29 12.36 -20.88
CA PRO A 101 17.83 11.14 -21.54
C PRO A 101 19.34 11.21 -21.83
N SER A 102 19.85 12.40 -22.14
CA SER A 102 21.27 12.63 -22.43
C SER A 102 22.15 12.69 -21.17
N LEU A 103 21.54 12.93 -20.03
CA LEU A 103 22.21 12.98 -18.74
C LEU A 103 21.97 11.72 -17.90
N GLY A 104 20.98 11.00 -18.03
CA GLY A 104 20.55 9.75 -17.40
C GLY A 104 21.38 9.19 -16.24
N ILE A 105 20.85 8.17 -15.60
CA ILE A 105 21.43 7.58 -14.38
C ILE A 105 22.81 6.95 -14.64
N GLY A 106 23.11 6.57 -15.89
CA GLY A 106 24.39 5.97 -16.29
C GLY A 106 25.58 6.93 -16.40
N ILE A 107 25.40 8.24 -16.15
CA ILE A 107 26.52 9.17 -16.12
C ILE A 107 27.24 9.17 -14.78
N HIS A 108 28.50 9.55 -14.84
CA HIS A 108 29.41 9.56 -13.70
C HIS A 108 28.90 10.35 -12.50
N SER A 109 28.19 11.45 -12.70
CA SER A 109 27.70 12.33 -11.62
C SER A 109 26.54 11.75 -10.80
N TYR A 110 25.78 10.78 -11.30
CA TYR A 110 24.55 10.37 -10.60
C TYR A 110 24.82 9.66 -9.25
N PRO A 111 25.70 8.64 -9.17
CA PRO A 111 26.02 8.01 -7.88
C PRO A 111 26.62 9.00 -6.90
N GLU A 112 27.42 9.94 -7.40
CA GLU A 112 28.06 10.98 -6.62
C GLU A 112 27.03 11.95 -6.02
N VAL A 113 26.11 12.46 -6.84
CA VAL A 113 25.03 13.36 -6.38
C VAL A 113 24.15 12.68 -5.34
N CYS A 114 23.80 11.39 -5.54
CA CYS A 114 22.99 10.64 -4.58
C CYS A 114 23.74 10.41 -3.26
N TYR A 115 25.01 10.08 -3.32
CA TYR A 115 25.85 9.93 -2.12
C TYR A 115 25.98 11.23 -1.35
N ALA A 116 26.31 12.32 -2.05
CA ALA A 116 26.45 13.64 -1.44
C ALA A 116 25.13 14.13 -0.81
N LEU A 117 24.00 13.92 -1.47
CA LEU A 117 22.69 14.31 -0.95
C LEU A 117 22.36 13.62 0.37
N GLY A 118 22.55 12.30 0.43
CA GLY A 118 22.32 11.54 1.66
C GLY A 118 23.30 11.96 2.78
N SER A 119 24.56 12.22 2.44
CA SER A 119 25.58 12.67 3.41
C SER A 119 25.22 14.05 4.00
N VAL A 120 24.74 14.99 3.19
CA VAL A 120 24.26 16.30 3.66
C VAL A 120 23.06 16.13 4.59
N TYR A 121 22.08 15.31 4.24
CA TYR A 121 20.93 15.05 5.12
C TYR A 121 21.38 14.42 6.46
N GLN A 122 22.37 13.53 6.44
CA GLN A 122 22.92 12.96 7.67
C GLN A 122 23.62 14.03 8.52
N ALA A 123 24.38 14.94 7.91
CA ALA A 123 25.03 16.06 8.61
C ALA A 123 24.01 17.04 9.22
N LEU A 124 22.84 17.19 8.59
CA LEU A 124 21.72 17.98 9.08
C LEU A 124 20.83 17.25 10.10
N ASN A 125 21.23 16.06 10.55
CA ASN A 125 20.47 15.17 11.43
C ASN A 125 19.08 14.75 10.87
N ARG A 126 18.95 14.70 9.55
CA ARG A 126 17.75 14.27 8.82
C ARG A 126 17.95 12.82 8.32
N GLU A 127 18.07 11.90 9.27
CA GLU A 127 18.41 10.48 8.95
C GLU A 127 17.39 9.81 8.02
N ASP A 128 16.09 10.10 8.15
CA ASP A 128 15.08 9.49 7.28
C ASP A 128 15.18 9.99 5.83
N ASP A 129 15.53 11.25 5.64
CA ASP A 129 15.78 11.81 4.31
C ASP A 129 17.08 11.25 3.71
N ALA A 130 18.10 11.04 4.53
CA ALA A 130 19.34 10.40 4.11
C ALA A 130 19.09 8.95 3.65
N LEU A 131 18.36 8.16 4.43
CA LEU A 131 17.95 6.80 4.06
C LEU A 131 17.25 6.80 2.71
N LYS A 132 16.22 7.64 2.56
CA LYS A 132 15.44 7.72 1.34
C LYS A 132 16.26 8.13 0.12
N ALA A 133 17.18 9.09 0.28
CA ALA A 133 18.06 9.54 -0.80
C ALA A 133 19.01 8.43 -1.26
N TRP A 134 19.60 7.68 -0.32
CA TRP A 134 20.51 6.57 -0.64
C TRP A 134 19.77 5.34 -1.17
N GLU A 135 18.63 4.96 -0.60
CA GLU A 135 17.81 3.84 -1.09
C GLU A 135 17.36 4.07 -2.54
N ASP A 136 16.84 5.27 -2.84
CA ASP A 136 16.44 5.64 -4.18
C ASP A 136 17.64 5.69 -5.14
N GLY A 137 18.75 6.28 -4.69
CA GLY A 137 20.02 6.32 -5.44
C GLY A 137 20.54 4.94 -5.76
N ILE A 138 20.62 4.03 -4.77
CA ILE A 138 21.08 2.66 -4.95
C ILE A 138 20.13 1.92 -5.92
N SER A 139 18.83 1.98 -5.70
CA SER A 139 17.84 1.31 -6.55
C SER A 139 18.00 1.66 -8.03
N LYS A 140 18.19 2.94 -8.35
CA LYS A 140 18.38 3.41 -9.74
C LYS A 140 19.77 3.09 -10.29
N CYS A 141 20.82 3.25 -9.48
CA CYS A 141 22.19 2.93 -9.87
C CYS A 141 22.37 1.45 -10.18
N LEU A 142 21.66 0.57 -9.49
CA LEU A 142 21.73 -0.88 -9.74
C LEU A 142 21.39 -1.25 -11.18
N THR A 143 20.48 -0.54 -11.83
CA THR A 143 20.07 -0.82 -13.22
C THR A 143 21.20 -0.63 -14.24
N VAL A 144 22.22 0.13 -13.89
CA VAL A 144 23.35 0.50 -14.75
C VAL A 144 24.72 0.20 -14.12
N PHE A 145 24.73 -0.47 -12.97
CA PHE A 145 25.96 -0.72 -12.18
C PHE A 145 27.08 -1.39 -12.97
N GLY A 146 26.74 -2.27 -13.89
CA GLY A 146 27.72 -2.93 -14.77
C GLY A 146 28.51 -1.99 -15.67
N SER A 147 27.98 -0.79 -15.96
CA SER A 147 28.63 0.25 -16.76
C SER A 147 29.48 1.23 -15.92
N PHE A 148 29.46 1.11 -14.60
CA PHE A 148 30.14 2.02 -13.69
C PHE A 148 31.64 1.85 -13.74
N ASP A 149 32.36 2.96 -13.74
CA ASP A 149 33.80 2.99 -13.45
C ASP A 149 34.09 2.81 -11.94
N ALA A 150 35.38 2.87 -11.59
CA ALA A 150 35.81 2.65 -10.20
C ALA A 150 35.23 3.71 -9.24
N GLU A 151 35.18 4.97 -9.66
CA GLU A 151 34.70 6.08 -8.83
C GLU A 151 33.19 6.02 -8.59
N GLN A 152 32.44 5.69 -9.63
CA GLN A 152 31.00 5.46 -9.52
C GLN A 152 30.67 4.29 -8.59
N LYS A 153 31.46 3.21 -8.67
CA LYS A 153 31.33 2.07 -7.77
C LYS A 153 31.67 2.45 -6.32
N ASP A 154 32.72 3.26 -6.11
CA ASP A 154 33.08 3.75 -4.79
C ASP A 154 31.96 4.58 -4.16
N ASN A 155 31.34 5.48 -4.93
CA ASN A 155 30.19 6.27 -4.48
C ASN A 155 28.96 5.40 -4.21
N PHE A 156 28.71 4.41 -5.05
CA PHE A 156 27.63 3.44 -4.85
C PHE A 156 27.81 2.64 -3.54
N PHE A 157 29.02 2.12 -3.29
CA PHE A 157 29.30 1.40 -2.04
C PHE A 157 29.26 2.30 -0.82
N SER A 158 29.64 3.57 -0.96
CA SER A 158 29.54 4.55 0.11
C SER A 158 28.08 4.85 0.52
N MET A 159 27.15 4.82 -0.43
CA MET A 159 25.72 4.87 -0.11
C MET A 159 25.28 3.65 0.70
N ILE A 160 25.72 2.46 0.32
CA ILE A 160 25.40 1.21 1.06
C ILE A 160 25.95 1.26 2.48
N GLU A 161 27.18 1.73 2.67
CA GLU A 161 27.77 1.89 4.00
C GLU A 161 26.98 2.92 4.84
N GLY A 162 26.62 4.06 4.26
CA GLY A 162 25.80 5.06 4.95
C GLY A 162 24.45 4.51 5.42
N LEU A 163 23.78 3.73 4.57
CA LEU A 163 22.56 3.02 4.94
C LEU A 163 22.81 2.04 6.09
N ALA A 164 23.84 1.20 5.98
CA ALA A 164 24.17 0.21 6.98
C ALA A 164 24.45 0.87 8.35
N ASP A 165 25.16 1.99 8.36
CA ASP A 165 25.48 2.74 9.58
C ASP A 165 24.21 3.27 10.28
N ILE A 166 23.25 3.79 9.53
CA ILE A 166 21.97 4.27 10.11
C ILE A 166 21.16 3.08 10.65
N TYR A 167 21.05 2.00 9.90
CA TYR A 167 20.31 0.81 10.36
C TYR A 167 20.96 0.15 11.57
N GLU A 168 22.30 0.14 11.65
CA GLU A 168 23.02 -0.35 12.83
C GLU A 168 22.73 0.50 14.07
N LYS A 169 22.75 1.83 13.95
CA LYS A 169 22.37 2.77 15.02
C LYS A 169 20.95 2.56 15.49
N ARG A 170 20.04 2.17 14.58
CA ARG A 170 18.63 1.84 14.88
C ARG A 170 18.44 0.42 15.46
N GLY A 171 19.54 -0.28 15.76
CA GLY A 171 19.52 -1.62 16.37
C GLY A 171 19.28 -2.76 15.38
N GLN A 172 19.23 -2.49 14.07
CA GLN A 172 19.03 -3.48 13.02
C GLN A 172 20.37 -4.02 12.50
N LYS A 173 21.19 -4.54 13.43
CA LYS A 173 22.59 -4.97 13.15
C LYS A 173 22.67 -6.06 12.08
N GLU A 174 21.76 -7.00 12.09
CA GLU A 174 21.75 -8.09 11.12
C GLU A 174 21.52 -7.57 9.70
N TYR A 175 20.60 -6.63 9.53
CA TYR A 175 20.37 -5.97 8.26
C TYR A 175 21.56 -5.14 7.79
N ALA A 176 22.15 -4.34 8.66
CA ALA A 176 23.37 -3.56 8.37
C ALA A 176 24.52 -4.47 7.90
N THR A 177 24.72 -5.61 8.56
CA THR A 177 25.75 -6.59 8.16
C THR A 177 25.48 -7.14 6.77
N ARG A 178 24.22 -7.43 6.43
CA ARG A 178 23.85 -7.93 5.10
C ARG A 178 24.05 -6.88 4.02
N LEU A 179 23.69 -5.62 4.27
CA LEU A 179 23.96 -4.52 3.34
C LEU A 179 25.46 -4.41 3.01
N ARG A 180 26.33 -4.47 4.02
CA ARG A 180 27.80 -4.42 3.83
C ARG A 180 28.35 -5.63 3.08
N SER A 181 27.73 -6.79 3.25
CA SER A 181 28.13 -8.02 2.55
C SER A 181 27.53 -8.15 1.16
N ALA A 182 26.55 -7.33 0.79
CA ALA A 182 25.93 -7.30 -0.54
C ALA A 182 26.90 -6.77 -1.59
N LYS A 183 27.90 -7.59 -1.97
CA LYS A 183 28.69 -7.35 -3.17
C LYS A 183 27.82 -7.69 -4.39
N PRO A 184 27.98 -7.00 -5.54
CA PRO A 184 27.26 -7.32 -6.77
C PRO A 184 27.82 -8.58 -7.46
N GLN A 185 28.05 -9.62 -6.69
CA GLN A 185 28.31 -10.98 -7.16
C GLN A 185 27.13 -11.83 -6.73
N VAL A 186 26.73 -12.77 -7.56
CA VAL A 186 25.63 -13.70 -7.29
C VAL A 186 25.98 -14.48 -6.01
N ASP A 187 25.49 -13.99 -4.89
CA ASP A 187 25.46 -14.73 -3.64
C ASP A 187 24.10 -15.40 -3.53
N THR A 188 24.08 -16.72 -3.66
CA THR A 188 22.85 -17.51 -3.60
C THR A 188 22.12 -17.34 -2.27
N GLN A 189 22.82 -17.14 -1.15
CA GLN A 189 22.19 -16.89 0.15
C GLN A 189 21.46 -15.54 0.18
N SER A 190 22.07 -14.50 -0.38
CA SER A 190 21.42 -13.18 -0.51
C SER A 190 20.22 -13.23 -1.46
N PHE A 191 20.31 -14.01 -2.54
CA PHE A 191 19.19 -14.22 -3.46
C PHE A 191 18.02 -14.95 -2.80
N ASP A 192 18.28 -16.03 -2.09
CA ASP A 192 17.26 -16.81 -1.38
C ASP A 192 16.57 -15.94 -0.32
N TYR A 193 17.34 -15.16 0.42
CA TYR A 193 16.79 -14.24 1.41
C TYR A 193 15.98 -13.11 0.78
N ALA A 194 16.43 -12.52 -0.32
CA ALA A 194 15.64 -11.53 -1.06
C ALA A 194 14.31 -12.11 -1.55
N SER A 195 14.31 -13.36 -2.03
CA SER A 195 13.10 -14.07 -2.44
C SER A 195 12.14 -14.26 -1.26
N GLU A 196 12.66 -14.61 -0.08
CA GLU A 196 11.86 -14.71 1.15
C GLU A 196 11.25 -13.37 1.55
N LEU A 197 12.03 -12.27 1.48
CA LEU A 197 11.53 -10.92 1.76
C LEU A 197 10.39 -10.51 0.83
N ILE A 198 10.51 -10.80 -0.47
CA ILE A 198 9.45 -10.52 -1.47
C ILE A 198 8.16 -11.27 -1.10
N GLY A 199 8.28 -12.54 -0.70
CA GLY A 199 7.13 -13.33 -0.25
C GLY A 199 6.50 -12.79 1.05
N LYS A 200 7.32 -12.40 2.03
CA LYS A 200 6.84 -11.79 3.28
C LYS A 200 6.18 -10.44 3.06
N ALA A 201 6.70 -9.62 2.15
CA ALA A 201 6.14 -8.33 1.80
C ALA A 201 4.71 -8.46 1.25
N LEU A 202 4.43 -9.48 0.43
CA LEU A 202 3.06 -9.75 -0.05
C LEU A 202 2.09 -10.00 1.10
N ASN A 203 2.52 -10.74 2.13
CA ASN A 203 1.70 -10.97 3.32
C ASN A 203 1.41 -9.67 4.07
N LEU A 204 2.42 -8.80 4.22
CA LEU A 204 2.24 -7.48 4.85
C LEU A 204 1.30 -6.57 4.07
N ILE A 205 1.34 -6.59 2.73
CA ILE A 205 0.37 -5.86 1.90
C ILE A 205 -1.05 -6.36 2.19
N ASN A 206 -1.25 -7.67 2.26
CA ASN A 206 -2.55 -8.27 2.58
C ASN A 206 -3.03 -7.93 4.01
N GLU A 207 -2.10 -7.71 4.93
CA GLU A 207 -2.36 -7.24 6.29
C GLU A 207 -2.56 -5.70 6.40
N GLN A 208 -2.57 -4.98 5.28
CA GLN A 208 -2.67 -3.52 5.20
C GLN A 208 -1.46 -2.78 5.82
N LYS A 209 -0.28 -3.40 5.82
CA LYS A 209 1.00 -2.86 6.32
C LYS A 209 1.93 -2.52 5.15
N ALA A 210 1.44 -1.69 4.23
CA ALA A 210 2.14 -1.41 2.96
C ALA A 210 3.49 -0.69 3.15
N ASP A 211 3.64 0.18 4.17
CA ASP A 211 4.91 0.83 4.49
C ASP A 211 5.98 -0.18 4.91
N ASP A 212 5.62 -1.17 5.75
CA ASP A 212 6.56 -2.21 6.17
C ASP A 212 6.89 -3.17 5.02
N ALA A 213 5.91 -3.43 4.15
CA ALA A 213 6.14 -4.19 2.92
C ALA A 213 7.16 -3.50 2.01
N LEU A 214 7.06 -2.17 1.82
CA LEU A 214 8.03 -1.41 1.01
C LEU A 214 9.44 -1.44 1.58
N LYS A 215 9.61 -1.38 2.90
CA LYS A 215 10.93 -1.55 3.53
C LYS A 215 11.55 -2.89 3.16
N MET A 216 10.79 -3.99 3.27
CA MET A 216 11.27 -5.32 2.88
C MET A 216 11.56 -5.43 1.38
N LEU A 217 10.72 -4.83 0.53
CA LEU A 217 10.92 -4.86 -0.92
C LEU A 217 12.15 -4.02 -1.35
N ASN A 218 12.42 -2.91 -0.68
CA ASN A 218 13.64 -2.12 -0.92
C ASN A 218 14.88 -2.89 -0.46
N GLU A 219 14.82 -3.55 0.70
CA GLU A 219 15.86 -4.45 1.17
C GLU A 219 16.14 -5.57 0.15
N ALA A 220 15.08 -6.25 -0.30
CA ALA A 220 15.20 -7.30 -1.31
C ALA A 220 15.85 -6.78 -2.60
N GLU A 221 15.43 -5.60 -3.08
CA GLU A 221 15.97 -5.01 -4.30
C GLU A 221 17.49 -4.75 -4.22
N VAL A 222 17.98 -4.33 -3.06
CA VAL A 222 19.42 -4.10 -2.83
C VAL A 222 20.21 -5.43 -2.83
N LEU A 223 19.60 -6.49 -2.30
CA LEU A 223 20.24 -7.80 -2.17
C LEU A 223 20.25 -8.61 -3.47
N LEU A 224 19.38 -8.29 -4.41
CA LEU A 224 19.26 -9.04 -5.65
C LEU A 224 20.46 -8.82 -6.58
N PRO A 225 21.05 -9.89 -7.16
CA PRO A 225 22.17 -9.79 -8.06
C PRO A 225 21.77 -9.10 -9.38
N ARG A 226 22.64 -8.24 -9.90
CA ARG A 226 22.48 -7.55 -11.18
C ARG A 226 23.26 -8.29 -12.27
N THR A 227 22.86 -9.50 -12.53
CA THR A 227 23.42 -10.33 -13.60
C THR A 227 22.47 -10.34 -14.81
N ASN A 228 22.97 -10.67 -15.99
CA ASN A 228 22.13 -10.87 -17.18
C ASN A 228 21.58 -12.31 -17.27
N GLU A 229 21.78 -13.13 -16.25
CA GLU A 229 21.28 -14.50 -16.22
C GLU A 229 19.77 -14.52 -15.99
N PRO A 230 18.98 -15.15 -16.87
CA PRO A 230 17.51 -15.11 -16.83
C PRO A 230 16.94 -15.60 -15.50
N ASP A 231 17.54 -16.64 -14.89
CA ASP A 231 17.08 -17.25 -13.64
C ASP A 231 17.10 -16.27 -12.47
N TYR A 232 18.05 -15.31 -12.47
CA TYR A 232 18.14 -14.28 -11.45
C TYR A 232 17.34 -13.02 -11.80
N GLN A 233 17.16 -12.75 -13.08
CA GLN A 233 16.40 -11.57 -13.52
C GLN A 233 14.89 -11.75 -13.35
N TYR A 234 14.39 -12.98 -13.41
CA TYR A 234 12.97 -13.27 -13.28
C TYR A 234 12.37 -12.79 -11.94
N ILE A 235 13.16 -12.79 -10.86
CA ILE A 235 12.73 -12.37 -9.51
C ILE A 235 12.32 -10.89 -9.43
N PHE A 236 12.79 -10.03 -10.35
CA PHE A 236 12.38 -8.64 -10.40
C PHE A 236 10.92 -8.44 -10.81
N ILE A 237 10.31 -9.42 -11.46
CA ILE A 237 8.89 -9.39 -11.83
C ILE A 237 8.02 -9.36 -10.55
N PRO A 238 8.07 -10.35 -9.63
CA PRO A 238 7.30 -10.30 -8.38
C PRO A 238 7.74 -9.16 -7.45
N LEU A 239 9.01 -8.75 -7.45
CA LEU A 239 9.47 -7.60 -6.70
C LEU A 239 8.70 -6.33 -7.10
N TYR A 240 8.71 -5.99 -8.39
CA TYR A 240 8.04 -4.77 -8.86
C TYR A 240 6.52 -4.89 -8.90
N ALA A 241 5.97 -6.10 -9.06
CA ALA A 241 4.54 -6.35 -8.85
C ALA A 241 4.13 -5.98 -7.42
N ASN A 242 4.85 -6.48 -6.41
CA ASN A 242 4.55 -6.18 -5.01
C ASN A 242 4.80 -4.71 -4.67
N LYS A 243 5.86 -4.07 -5.22
CA LYS A 243 6.09 -2.63 -5.06
C LYS A 243 4.93 -1.81 -5.63
N SER A 244 4.46 -2.13 -6.85
CA SER A 244 3.33 -1.43 -7.44
C SER A 244 2.06 -1.53 -6.59
N THR A 245 1.81 -2.72 -6.02
CA THR A 245 0.67 -2.95 -5.11
C THR A 245 0.83 -2.17 -3.80
N ALA A 246 2.01 -2.17 -3.20
CA ALA A 246 2.27 -1.45 -1.96
C ALA A 246 2.12 0.08 -2.15
N PHE A 247 2.66 0.65 -3.24
CA PHE A 247 2.48 2.06 -3.56
C PHE A 247 1.01 2.40 -3.86
N ALA A 248 0.28 1.52 -4.55
CA ALA A 248 -1.16 1.71 -4.77
C ALA A 248 -1.93 1.67 -3.44
N ALA A 249 -1.59 0.76 -2.52
CA ALA A 249 -2.16 0.70 -1.18
C ALA A 249 -1.88 1.97 -0.36
N LEU A 250 -0.78 2.67 -0.61
CA LEU A 250 -0.45 3.96 0.00
C LEU A 250 -1.04 5.17 -0.75
N GLY A 251 -1.63 4.97 -1.92
CA GLY A 251 -2.21 6.04 -2.74
C GLY A 251 -1.19 6.82 -3.57
N ASN A 252 -0.01 6.27 -3.82
CA ASN A 252 1.04 6.91 -4.61
C ASN A 252 0.99 6.42 -6.07
N LEU A 253 0.21 7.11 -6.91
CA LEU A 253 0.02 6.74 -8.32
C LEU A 253 1.35 6.79 -9.11
N GLN A 254 2.19 7.78 -8.87
CA GLN A 254 3.44 7.95 -9.61
C GLN A 254 4.39 6.77 -9.39
N GLU A 255 4.63 6.37 -8.13
CA GLU A 255 5.51 5.25 -7.82
C GLU A 255 4.87 3.91 -8.22
N THR A 256 3.52 3.80 -8.17
CA THR A 256 2.79 2.66 -8.73
C THR A 256 3.11 2.48 -10.21
N GLN A 257 2.99 3.54 -11.01
CA GLN A 257 3.26 3.50 -12.46
C GLN A 257 4.73 3.21 -12.76
N LYS A 258 5.67 3.80 -12.02
CA LYS A 258 7.10 3.48 -12.15
C LYS A 258 7.38 2.00 -11.90
N SER A 259 6.80 1.44 -10.84
CA SER A 259 6.96 0.02 -10.51
C SER A 259 6.35 -0.88 -11.57
N LEU A 260 5.18 -0.55 -12.10
CA LEU A 260 4.55 -1.27 -13.22
C LEU A 260 5.42 -1.21 -14.49
N ALA A 261 6.03 -0.08 -14.79
CA ALA A 261 6.93 0.06 -15.95
C ALA A 261 8.20 -0.80 -15.78
N GLN A 262 8.77 -0.87 -14.57
CA GLN A 262 9.90 -1.77 -14.29
C GLN A 262 9.48 -3.24 -14.42
N MET A 263 8.34 -3.62 -13.84
CA MET A 263 7.78 -4.96 -13.98
C MET A 263 7.63 -5.35 -15.46
N ARG A 264 7.00 -4.47 -16.27
CA ARG A 264 6.85 -4.67 -17.72
C ARG A 264 8.18 -4.95 -18.40
N LYS A 265 9.21 -4.12 -18.12
CA LYS A 265 10.54 -4.28 -18.71
C LYS A 265 11.11 -5.68 -18.48
N TYR A 266 11.05 -6.18 -17.24
CA TYR A 266 11.54 -7.52 -16.91
C TYR A 266 10.65 -8.63 -17.50
N GLN A 267 9.34 -8.42 -17.56
CA GLN A 267 8.43 -9.39 -18.18
C GLN A 267 8.62 -9.49 -19.70
N GLU A 268 8.85 -8.40 -20.40
CA GLU A 268 9.16 -8.42 -21.84
C GLU A 268 10.49 -9.12 -22.14
N GLN A 269 11.47 -9.02 -21.24
CA GLN A 269 12.79 -9.58 -21.42
C GLN A 269 12.88 -11.04 -20.94
N PHE A 270 12.26 -11.39 -19.83
CA PHE A 270 12.46 -12.65 -19.11
C PHE A 270 11.16 -13.37 -18.76
N GLY A 271 10.00 -12.80 -19.09
CA GLY A 271 8.70 -13.37 -18.75
C GLY A 271 8.34 -14.56 -19.65
N GLU A 272 7.44 -15.40 -19.14
CA GLU A 272 6.83 -16.49 -19.88
C GLU A 272 5.83 -15.99 -20.94
N LYS A 273 5.32 -16.90 -21.75
CA LYS A 273 4.44 -16.60 -22.89
C LYS A 273 3.22 -15.73 -22.53
N ASP A 274 2.68 -15.87 -21.32
CA ASP A 274 1.46 -15.20 -20.89
C ASP A 274 1.72 -13.97 -20.00
N TRP A 275 2.96 -13.43 -20.01
CA TRP A 275 3.35 -12.30 -19.18
C TRP A 275 2.43 -11.08 -19.32
N PHE A 276 1.89 -10.84 -20.51
CA PHE A 276 1.05 -9.67 -20.75
C PHE A 276 -0.27 -9.72 -19.98
N ALA A 277 -0.91 -10.89 -19.92
CA ALA A 277 -2.12 -11.09 -19.12
C ALA A 277 -1.86 -10.82 -17.62
N PHE A 278 -0.70 -11.28 -17.12
CA PHE A 278 -0.29 -10.99 -15.75
C PHE A 278 -0.06 -9.49 -15.51
N TYR A 279 0.56 -8.80 -16.47
CA TYR A 279 0.78 -7.35 -16.41
C TYR A 279 -0.54 -6.57 -16.34
N ILE A 280 -1.50 -6.88 -17.21
CA ILE A 280 -2.84 -6.28 -17.17
C ILE A 280 -3.55 -6.57 -15.85
N SER A 281 -3.47 -7.80 -15.36
CA SER A 281 -4.02 -8.18 -14.04
C SER A 281 -3.41 -7.37 -12.91
N GLN A 282 -2.11 -7.08 -12.96
CA GLN A 282 -1.41 -6.29 -11.95
C GLN A 282 -1.85 -4.81 -11.97
N ILE A 283 -1.98 -4.20 -13.15
CA ILE A 283 -2.54 -2.85 -13.29
C ILE A 283 -3.94 -2.78 -12.69
N ASN A 284 -4.79 -3.76 -13.01
CA ASN A 284 -6.15 -3.86 -12.50
C ASN A 284 -6.18 -4.02 -10.97
N SER A 285 -5.27 -4.80 -10.41
CA SER A 285 -5.12 -4.95 -8.95
C SER A 285 -4.75 -3.63 -8.28
N CYS A 286 -3.82 -2.86 -8.85
CA CYS A 286 -3.48 -1.52 -8.37
C CYS A 286 -4.68 -0.56 -8.43
N ALA A 287 -5.49 -0.61 -9.49
CA ALA A 287 -6.70 0.21 -9.60
C ALA A 287 -7.70 -0.10 -8.48
N VAL A 288 -7.84 -1.37 -8.06
CA VAL A 288 -8.68 -1.76 -6.92
C VAL A 288 -8.19 -1.11 -5.63
N TYR A 289 -6.89 -1.09 -5.37
CA TYR A 289 -6.35 -0.44 -4.16
C TYR A 289 -6.69 1.05 -4.12
N PHE A 290 -6.55 1.77 -5.22
CA PHE A 290 -6.96 3.18 -5.28
C PHE A 290 -8.48 3.35 -5.05
N ALA A 291 -9.31 2.51 -5.66
CA ALA A 291 -10.76 2.56 -5.49
C ALA A 291 -11.19 2.29 -4.04
N THR A 292 -10.52 1.37 -3.31
CA THR A 292 -10.81 1.08 -1.90
C THR A 292 -10.46 2.24 -0.97
N ARG A 293 -9.56 3.13 -1.40
CA ARG A 293 -9.19 4.38 -0.71
C ARG A 293 -10.07 5.57 -1.10
N ASP A 294 -11.08 5.35 -1.91
CA ASP A 294 -11.94 6.40 -2.50
C ASP A 294 -11.19 7.33 -3.50
N ASP A 295 -9.98 6.96 -3.94
CA ASP A 295 -9.27 7.66 -5.02
C ASP A 295 -9.67 7.10 -6.39
N TYR A 296 -10.89 7.41 -6.77
CA TYR A 296 -11.46 6.95 -8.04
C TYR A 296 -10.80 7.57 -9.26
N LYS A 297 -10.19 8.76 -9.12
CA LYS A 297 -9.45 9.40 -10.22
C LYS A 297 -8.26 8.54 -10.64
N SER A 298 -7.43 8.14 -9.67
CA SER A 298 -6.28 7.26 -9.92
C SER A 298 -6.71 5.86 -10.35
N ALA A 299 -7.80 5.34 -9.78
CA ALA A 299 -8.35 4.05 -10.17
C ALA A 299 -8.78 4.02 -11.65
N PHE A 300 -9.57 5.01 -12.10
CA PHE A 300 -9.99 5.11 -13.52
C PHE A 300 -8.82 5.40 -14.45
N HIS A 301 -7.82 6.17 -14.00
CA HIS A 301 -6.60 6.39 -14.78
C HIS A 301 -5.88 5.06 -15.08
N LEU A 302 -5.72 4.18 -14.09
CA LEU A 302 -5.11 2.87 -14.29
C LEU A 302 -5.98 1.93 -15.14
N ILE A 303 -7.30 1.96 -15.02
CA ILE A 303 -8.20 1.20 -15.89
C ILE A 303 -8.07 1.65 -17.35
N HIS A 304 -8.03 2.97 -17.58
CA HIS A 304 -7.83 3.53 -18.91
C HIS A 304 -6.48 3.09 -19.49
N PHE A 305 -5.40 3.24 -18.70
CA PHE A 305 -4.07 2.77 -19.06
C PHE A 305 -4.05 1.26 -19.39
N SER A 306 -4.72 0.42 -18.60
CA SER A 306 -4.87 -1.01 -18.89
C SER A 306 -5.53 -1.27 -20.25
N LYS A 307 -6.58 -0.51 -20.60
CA LYS A 307 -7.28 -0.63 -21.89
C LYS A 307 -6.42 -0.15 -23.05
N GLU A 308 -5.68 0.94 -22.88
CA GLU A 308 -4.73 1.44 -23.90
C GLU A 308 -3.66 0.39 -24.22
N GLU A 309 -3.07 -0.23 -23.20
CA GLU A 309 -2.08 -1.31 -23.36
C GLU A 309 -2.65 -2.50 -24.15
N VAL A 310 -3.89 -2.92 -23.87
CA VAL A 310 -4.56 -4.00 -24.60
C VAL A 310 -4.80 -3.62 -26.08
N ASN A 311 -5.25 -2.38 -26.33
CA ASN A 311 -5.50 -1.88 -27.67
C ASN A 311 -4.22 -1.73 -28.50
N GLU A 312 -3.12 -1.26 -27.91
CA GLU A 312 -1.82 -1.14 -28.59
C GLU A 312 -1.27 -2.50 -29.04
N LYS A 313 -1.59 -3.56 -28.31
CA LYS A 313 -1.24 -4.94 -28.70
C LYS A 313 -2.20 -5.52 -29.74
N GLY A 314 -3.23 -4.80 -30.17
CA GLY A 314 -4.24 -5.28 -31.09
C GLY A 314 -5.09 -6.44 -30.55
N LEU A 315 -5.17 -6.56 -29.23
CA LEU A 315 -5.96 -7.60 -28.56
C LEU A 315 -7.40 -7.14 -28.37
N LEU A 316 -8.32 -8.12 -28.29
CA LEU A 316 -9.71 -7.83 -27.93
C LEU A 316 -9.77 -7.29 -26.49
N GLU A 317 -10.77 -6.43 -26.23
CA GLU A 317 -10.99 -5.84 -24.92
C GLU A 317 -11.04 -6.94 -23.83
N ASP A 318 -10.24 -6.76 -22.78
CA ASP A 318 -10.21 -7.71 -21.66
C ASP A 318 -11.51 -7.62 -20.86
N ALA A 319 -12.29 -8.70 -20.87
CA ALA A 319 -13.55 -8.80 -20.16
C ALA A 319 -13.41 -8.58 -18.64
N ALA A 320 -12.25 -8.92 -18.06
CA ALA A 320 -11.97 -8.72 -16.64
C ALA A 320 -11.80 -7.23 -16.33
N THR A 321 -11.06 -6.49 -17.16
CA THR A 321 -10.87 -5.03 -17.03
C THR A 321 -12.20 -4.29 -17.20
N THR A 322 -13.02 -4.67 -18.18
CA THR A 322 -14.35 -4.06 -18.40
C THR A 322 -15.30 -4.33 -17.23
N LYS A 323 -15.28 -5.54 -16.67
CA LYS A 323 -16.05 -5.87 -15.46
C LYS A 323 -15.57 -5.05 -14.25
N LEU A 324 -14.25 -4.91 -14.10
CA LEU A 324 -13.64 -4.14 -13.02
C LEU A 324 -14.02 -2.66 -13.12
N GLU A 325 -13.97 -2.07 -14.31
CA GLU A 325 -14.40 -0.68 -14.53
C GLU A 325 -15.83 -0.44 -14.07
N ARG A 326 -16.77 -1.34 -14.43
CA ARG A 326 -18.16 -1.28 -13.95
C ARG A 326 -18.25 -1.35 -12.44
N ASN A 327 -17.48 -2.24 -11.81
CA ASN A 327 -17.45 -2.36 -10.36
C ASN A 327 -16.92 -1.08 -9.68
N ILE A 328 -15.82 -0.51 -10.19
CA ILE A 328 -15.25 0.74 -9.68
C ILE A 328 -16.25 1.89 -9.88
N LYS A 329 -16.95 1.94 -11.01
CA LYS A 329 -18.02 2.93 -11.25
C LYS A 329 -19.14 2.78 -10.23
N THR A 330 -19.57 1.55 -9.95
CA THR A 330 -20.60 1.30 -8.91
C THR A 330 -20.14 1.78 -7.53
N MET A 331 -18.85 1.56 -7.18
CA MET A 331 -18.28 2.06 -5.92
C MET A 331 -18.24 3.59 -5.89
N PHE A 332 -17.86 4.21 -7.01
CA PHE A 332 -17.86 5.67 -7.16
C PHE A 332 -19.27 6.26 -7.01
N ASP A 333 -20.26 5.69 -7.71
CA ASP A 333 -21.65 6.14 -7.64
C ASP A 333 -22.20 5.99 -6.21
N ALA A 334 -21.85 4.90 -5.51
CA ALA A 334 -22.19 4.70 -4.11
C ALA A 334 -21.54 5.75 -3.19
N LYS A 335 -20.29 6.15 -3.48
CA LYS A 335 -19.63 7.25 -2.77
C LYS A 335 -20.35 8.58 -2.99
N MET A 336 -20.62 8.93 -4.24
CA MET A 336 -21.30 10.18 -4.58
C MET A 336 -22.69 10.25 -3.93
N LYS A 337 -23.40 9.13 -3.89
CA LYS A 337 -24.69 9.02 -3.22
C LYS A 337 -24.53 9.20 -1.70
N ALA A 338 -23.54 8.57 -1.07
CA ALA A 338 -23.27 8.74 0.35
C ALA A 338 -22.94 10.20 0.70
N ASP A 339 -22.07 10.85 -0.07
CA ASP A 339 -21.69 12.26 0.14
C ASP A 339 -22.93 13.17 0.03
N SER A 340 -23.82 12.92 -0.95
CA SER A 340 -25.07 13.67 -1.12
C SER A 340 -26.03 13.47 0.05
N LEU A 341 -26.20 12.23 0.51
CA LEU A 341 -27.05 11.90 1.66
C LEU A 341 -26.48 12.47 2.95
N GLU A 342 -25.16 12.51 3.14
CA GLU A 342 -24.53 13.12 4.29
C GLU A 342 -24.80 14.63 4.37
N VAL A 343 -24.75 15.32 3.23
CA VAL A 343 -25.12 16.75 3.16
C VAL A 343 -26.59 16.96 3.54
N ILE A 344 -27.50 16.10 3.05
CA ILE A 344 -28.93 16.17 3.38
C ILE A 344 -29.13 15.83 4.86
N PHE A 345 -28.52 14.76 5.37
CA PHE A 345 -28.61 14.32 6.76
C PHE A 345 -28.21 15.43 7.74
N ASN A 346 -27.14 16.16 7.42
CA ASN A 346 -26.65 17.25 8.26
C ASN A 346 -27.54 18.51 8.24
N LYS A 347 -28.40 18.68 7.23
CA LYS A 347 -29.23 19.87 7.03
C LYS A 347 -30.73 19.65 7.25
N GLU A 348 -31.21 18.41 7.19
CA GLU A 348 -32.62 18.08 7.26
C GLU A 348 -33.20 18.33 8.68
N GLN A 349 -34.27 19.08 8.77
CA GLN A 349 -34.93 19.42 10.04
C GLN A 349 -36.15 18.55 10.32
N ASN A 350 -36.81 18.03 9.27
CA ASN A 350 -37.93 17.11 9.44
C ASN A 350 -37.43 15.75 9.94
N THR A 351 -37.83 15.38 11.15
CA THR A 351 -37.28 14.19 11.84
C THR A 351 -37.58 12.88 11.09
N HIS A 352 -38.75 12.71 10.51
CA HIS A 352 -39.10 11.52 9.72
C HIS A 352 -38.17 11.37 8.49
N LYS A 353 -38.00 12.46 7.75
CA LYS A 353 -37.15 12.48 6.56
C LYS A 353 -35.68 12.35 6.96
N TRP A 354 -35.25 13.02 8.02
CA TRP A 354 -33.92 12.91 8.58
C TRP A 354 -33.58 11.47 8.97
N ALA A 355 -34.46 10.77 9.69
CA ALA A 355 -34.27 9.37 10.07
C ALA A 355 -34.16 8.46 8.84
N THR A 356 -35.03 8.67 7.84
CA THR A 356 -34.98 7.89 6.59
C THR A 356 -33.67 8.09 5.84
N VAL A 357 -33.23 9.33 5.70
CA VAL A 357 -31.93 9.67 5.05
C VAL A 357 -30.75 9.08 5.84
N GLY A 358 -30.79 9.14 7.18
CA GLY A 358 -29.74 8.58 8.04
C GLY A 358 -29.64 7.05 7.93
N LEU A 359 -30.77 6.35 7.83
CA LEU A 359 -30.77 4.89 7.63
C LEU A 359 -30.28 4.51 6.23
N GLU A 360 -30.67 5.25 5.18
CA GLU A 360 -30.18 5.04 3.82
C GLU A 360 -28.66 5.32 3.73
N LEU A 361 -28.17 6.37 4.38
CA LEU A 361 -26.75 6.67 4.48
C LEU A 361 -26.00 5.54 5.20
N THR A 362 -26.55 5.02 6.30
CA THR A 362 -25.98 3.91 7.04
C THR A 362 -25.84 2.66 6.17
N ASP A 363 -26.87 2.30 5.41
CA ASP A 363 -26.84 1.15 4.49
C ASP A 363 -25.72 1.30 3.43
N ILE A 364 -25.64 2.47 2.81
CA ILE A 364 -24.59 2.73 1.81
C ILE A 364 -23.19 2.68 2.44
N LEU A 365 -22.99 3.27 3.62
CA LEU A 365 -21.72 3.23 4.33
C LEU A 365 -21.31 1.80 4.70
N LEU A 366 -22.28 0.95 5.12
CA LEU A 366 -22.05 -0.47 5.38
C LEU A 366 -21.59 -1.21 4.12
N ARG A 367 -22.29 -1.04 3.00
CA ARG A 367 -21.91 -1.66 1.71
C ARG A 367 -20.55 -1.19 1.24
N ARG A 368 -20.14 0.02 1.57
CA ARG A 368 -18.81 0.57 1.29
C ARG A 368 -17.76 0.20 2.34
N MET A 369 -18.08 -0.69 3.29
CA MET A 369 -17.22 -1.13 4.41
C MET A 369 -16.74 0.03 5.31
N LYS A 370 -17.42 1.18 5.30
CA LYS A 370 -17.12 2.34 6.17
C LYS A 370 -17.81 2.15 7.53
N TYR A 371 -17.51 1.03 8.19
CA TYR A 371 -18.23 0.52 9.36
C TYR A 371 -18.30 1.50 10.54
N ASN A 372 -17.21 2.25 10.82
CA ASN A 372 -17.22 3.25 11.89
C ASN A 372 -18.15 4.43 11.59
N ALA A 373 -18.16 4.92 10.36
CA ALA A 373 -19.07 6.00 9.94
C ALA A 373 -20.52 5.51 9.99
N ALA A 374 -20.77 4.31 9.47
CA ALA A 374 -22.10 3.67 9.54
C ALA A 374 -22.58 3.51 10.99
N LEU A 375 -21.70 3.07 11.90
CA LEU A 375 -22.02 2.94 13.33
C LEU A 375 -22.41 4.30 13.94
N ASN A 376 -21.61 5.32 13.71
CA ASN A 376 -21.90 6.65 14.24
C ASN A 376 -23.24 7.19 13.73
N THR A 377 -23.49 7.08 12.42
CA THR A 377 -24.76 7.51 11.81
C THR A 377 -25.94 6.73 12.39
N SER A 378 -25.84 5.40 12.51
CA SER A 378 -26.91 4.56 13.05
C SER A 378 -27.22 4.87 14.51
N ILE A 379 -26.20 5.13 15.36
CA ILE A 379 -26.39 5.55 16.75
C ILE A 379 -27.11 6.90 16.81
N MET A 380 -26.70 7.87 15.99
CA MET A 380 -27.37 9.19 15.94
C MET A 380 -28.86 9.05 15.60
N VAL A 381 -29.19 8.20 14.62
CA VAL A 381 -30.58 7.94 14.25
C VAL A 381 -31.32 7.25 15.40
N TYR A 382 -30.75 6.17 15.95
CA TYR A 382 -31.31 5.42 17.06
C TYR A 382 -31.64 6.33 18.26
N ASP A 383 -30.69 7.13 18.72
CA ASP A 383 -30.86 8.00 19.90
C ASP A 383 -31.99 9.00 19.69
N LYS A 384 -32.13 9.54 18.47
CA LYS A 384 -33.16 10.55 18.18
C LYS A 384 -34.55 9.93 18.04
N VAL A 385 -34.68 8.74 17.44
CA VAL A 385 -35.99 8.12 17.18
C VAL A 385 -36.51 7.25 18.33
N LYS A 386 -35.65 6.84 19.26
CA LYS A 386 -35.95 5.95 20.37
C LYS A 386 -37.17 6.40 21.22
N ALA A 387 -37.33 7.70 21.39
CA ALA A 387 -38.42 8.28 22.19
C ALA A 387 -39.67 8.68 21.36
N MET A 388 -39.69 8.32 20.06
CA MET A 388 -40.75 8.76 19.12
C MET A 388 -41.66 7.58 18.72
N PRO A 389 -42.86 7.46 19.33
CA PRO A 389 -43.76 6.33 19.06
C PRO A 389 -44.18 6.23 17.59
N ASP A 390 -44.28 7.35 16.88
CA ASP A 390 -44.63 7.46 15.46
C ASP A 390 -43.51 7.03 14.52
N LEU A 391 -42.29 6.81 15.06
CA LEU A 391 -41.10 6.29 14.37
C LEU A 391 -40.67 4.91 14.87
N ALA A 392 -41.58 4.12 15.47
CA ALA A 392 -41.25 2.82 16.05
C ALA A 392 -40.58 1.85 15.07
N ASP A 393 -40.99 1.85 13.79
CA ASP A 393 -40.37 1.02 12.76
C ASP A 393 -38.94 1.50 12.45
N LYS A 394 -38.72 2.80 12.37
CA LYS A 394 -37.38 3.39 12.17
C LYS A 394 -36.45 3.15 13.35
N TYR A 395 -36.99 3.13 14.57
CA TYR A 395 -36.24 2.78 15.76
C TYR A 395 -35.72 1.35 15.73
N VAL A 396 -36.55 0.36 15.38
CA VAL A 396 -36.13 -1.04 15.27
C VAL A 396 -35.10 -1.22 14.13
N GLU A 397 -35.32 -0.53 13.00
CA GLU A 397 -34.37 -0.52 11.89
C GLU A 397 -33.01 0.08 12.29
N ALA A 398 -33.01 1.24 12.96
CA ALA A 398 -31.80 1.88 13.46
C ALA A 398 -31.04 0.99 14.46
N LEU A 399 -31.76 0.35 15.39
CA LEU A 399 -31.21 -0.58 16.36
C LEU A 399 -30.51 -1.78 15.68
N ASN A 400 -31.13 -2.33 14.64
CA ASN A 400 -30.53 -3.42 13.85
C ASN A 400 -29.26 -2.94 13.13
N TYR A 401 -29.24 -1.73 12.57
CA TYR A 401 -28.04 -1.16 11.97
C TYR A 401 -26.94 -0.90 12.99
N VAL A 402 -27.25 -0.40 14.19
CA VAL A 402 -26.26 -0.23 15.28
C VAL A 402 -25.59 -1.58 15.58
N ASN A 403 -26.40 -2.64 15.76
CA ASN A 403 -25.89 -3.98 16.00
C ASN A 403 -24.99 -4.46 14.87
N THR A 404 -25.46 -4.37 13.63
CA THR A 404 -24.70 -4.81 12.45
C THR A 404 -23.39 -4.05 12.30
N CYS A 405 -23.40 -2.73 12.47
CA CYS A 405 -22.22 -1.89 12.37
C CYS A 405 -21.21 -2.15 13.49
N ALA A 406 -21.66 -2.24 14.73
CA ALA A 406 -20.80 -2.49 15.89
C ALA A 406 -20.16 -3.89 15.81
N MET A 407 -20.91 -4.90 15.37
CA MET A 407 -20.40 -6.25 15.12
C MET A 407 -19.36 -6.26 13.98
N SER A 408 -19.60 -5.53 12.91
CA SER A 408 -18.65 -5.39 11.78
C SER A 408 -17.36 -4.68 12.19
N CYS A 409 -17.44 -3.71 13.11
CA CYS A 409 -16.30 -3.05 13.74
C CYS A 409 -15.59 -3.91 14.81
N LYS A 410 -16.13 -5.09 15.16
CA LYS A 410 -15.71 -5.91 16.32
C LYS A 410 -15.77 -5.16 17.66
N LYS A 411 -16.64 -4.15 17.77
CA LYS A 411 -16.89 -3.37 18.99
C LYS A 411 -18.00 -4.04 19.80
N TYR A 412 -17.69 -5.22 20.32
CA TYR A 412 -18.68 -6.09 20.99
C TYR A 412 -19.22 -5.51 22.28
N ASP A 413 -18.42 -4.75 23.00
CA ASP A 413 -18.81 -3.99 24.20
C ASP A 413 -19.86 -2.92 23.87
N ILE A 414 -19.71 -2.23 22.76
CA ILE A 414 -20.70 -1.27 22.26
C ILE A 414 -21.97 -1.99 21.77
N ALA A 415 -21.81 -3.12 21.06
CA ALA A 415 -22.94 -3.87 20.50
C ALA A 415 -23.84 -4.47 21.61
N TYR A 416 -23.25 -4.94 22.72
CA TYR A 416 -23.96 -5.74 23.72
C TYR A 416 -25.26 -5.13 24.25
N PRO A 417 -25.32 -3.87 24.73
CA PRO A 417 -26.56 -3.29 25.25
C PRO A 417 -27.65 -3.18 24.16
N TYR A 418 -27.28 -2.89 22.93
CA TYR A 418 -28.23 -2.80 21.81
C TYR A 418 -28.73 -4.19 21.38
N LEU A 419 -27.88 -5.23 21.45
CA LEU A 419 -28.28 -6.61 21.18
C LEU A 419 -29.26 -7.14 22.21
N VAL A 420 -29.06 -6.84 23.49
CA VAL A 420 -30.02 -7.19 24.58
C VAL A 420 -31.36 -6.51 24.37
N GLU A 421 -31.36 -5.24 23.96
CA GLU A 421 -32.57 -4.50 23.65
C GLU A 421 -33.28 -5.06 22.41
N TYR A 422 -32.54 -5.36 21.36
CA TYR A 422 -33.04 -5.96 20.11
C TYR A 422 -33.68 -7.33 20.37
N GLU A 423 -33.02 -8.19 21.12
CA GLU A 423 -33.53 -9.50 21.52
C GLU A 423 -34.86 -9.38 22.26
N LYS A 424 -34.97 -8.45 23.21
CA LYS A 424 -36.21 -8.20 23.94
C LYS A 424 -37.35 -7.77 23.03
N ILE A 425 -37.06 -6.94 22.03
CA ILE A 425 -38.04 -6.52 21.02
C ILE A 425 -38.48 -7.70 20.16
N MET A 426 -37.53 -8.53 19.70
CA MET A 426 -37.83 -9.72 18.89
C MET A 426 -38.68 -10.72 19.66
N LEU A 427 -38.32 -10.98 20.92
CA LEU A 427 -39.11 -11.82 21.81
C LEU A 427 -40.57 -11.32 22.00
N ASN A 428 -40.72 -10.02 22.23
CA ASN A 428 -42.05 -9.43 22.47
C ASN A 428 -42.90 -9.39 21.18
N LYS A 429 -42.28 -9.15 20.01
CA LYS A 429 -42.98 -8.97 18.76
C LYS A 429 -43.36 -10.30 18.09
N PHE A 430 -42.43 -11.27 18.11
CA PHE A 430 -42.54 -12.53 17.37
C PHE A 430 -42.71 -13.76 18.26
N GLY A 431 -42.43 -13.61 19.55
CA GLY A 431 -42.54 -14.71 20.52
C GLY A 431 -41.27 -15.58 20.58
N ARG A 432 -41.24 -16.44 21.61
CA ARG A 432 -40.05 -17.26 21.93
C ARG A 432 -39.72 -18.31 20.84
N ASN A 433 -40.73 -18.80 20.14
CA ASN A 433 -40.57 -19.84 19.13
C ASN A 433 -40.57 -19.22 17.72
N SER A 434 -39.75 -18.22 17.50
CA SER A 434 -39.61 -17.52 16.21
C SER A 434 -38.16 -17.51 15.73
N GLN A 435 -37.98 -17.42 14.44
CA GLN A 435 -36.67 -17.28 13.81
C GLN A 435 -36.03 -15.96 14.23
N GLU A 436 -36.78 -14.88 14.26
CA GLU A 436 -36.30 -13.55 14.61
C GLU A 436 -35.71 -13.50 16.03
N TYR A 437 -36.32 -14.19 16.98
CA TYR A 437 -35.78 -14.30 18.34
C TYR A 437 -34.52 -15.19 18.38
N ALA A 438 -34.50 -16.31 17.64
CA ALA A 438 -33.32 -17.16 17.55
C ALA A 438 -32.13 -16.44 16.90
N ASP A 439 -32.38 -15.62 15.85
CA ASP A 439 -31.34 -14.81 15.21
C ASP A 439 -30.79 -13.74 16.15
N ALA A 440 -31.64 -13.10 16.97
CA ALA A 440 -31.20 -12.15 17.98
C ALA A 440 -30.31 -12.81 19.05
N LEU A 441 -30.70 -14.00 19.54
CA LEU A 441 -29.87 -14.81 20.45
C LEU A 441 -28.52 -15.16 19.84
N ASN A 442 -28.49 -15.57 18.58
CA ASN A 442 -27.27 -15.91 17.86
C ASN A 442 -26.32 -14.68 17.72
N GLN A 443 -26.87 -13.50 17.44
CA GLN A 443 -26.08 -12.26 17.38
C GLN A 443 -25.48 -11.90 18.75
N ARG A 444 -26.28 -12.00 19.84
CA ARG A 444 -25.81 -11.76 21.22
C ARG A 444 -24.68 -12.74 21.60
N ALA A 445 -24.82 -13.99 21.25
CA ALA A 445 -23.80 -14.99 21.49
C ALA A 445 -22.46 -14.65 20.81
N VAL A 446 -22.48 -14.19 19.56
CA VAL A 446 -21.26 -13.77 18.86
C VAL A 446 -20.56 -12.61 19.58
N ALA A 447 -21.32 -11.66 20.12
CA ALA A 447 -20.76 -10.53 20.86
C ALA A 447 -20.17 -10.93 22.21
N THR A 448 -20.68 -11.99 22.84
CA THR A 448 -20.32 -12.39 24.20
C THR A 448 -19.36 -13.57 24.28
N MET A 449 -19.17 -14.34 23.20
CA MET A 449 -18.39 -15.59 23.23
C MET A 449 -16.93 -15.43 23.71
N GLY A 450 -16.33 -14.26 23.55
CA GLY A 450 -14.97 -13.97 24.00
C GLY A 450 -14.87 -13.52 25.46
N THR A 451 -15.93 -12.94 26.01
CA THR A 451 -15.94 -12.33 27.37
C THR A 451 -16.86 -13.04 28.35
N LYS A 452 -17.95 -13.62 27.86
CA LYS A 452 -18.98 -14.31 28.64
C LYS A 452 -19.39 -15.63 27.95
N PRO A 453 -18.50 -16.62 27.91
CA PRO A 453 -18.70 -17.84 27.11
C PRO A 453 -19.91 -18.67 27.54
N ASP A 454 -20.27 -18.65 28.82
CA ASP A 454 -21.45 -19.38 29.33
C ASP A 454 -22.76 -18.74 28.83
N GLU A 455 -22.86 -17.40 28.86
CA GLU A 455 -23.99 -16.67 28.28
C GLU A 455 -24.10 -16.93 26.75
N ALA A 456 -22.96 -16.92 26.05
CA ALA A 456 -22.93 -17.24 24.64
C ALA A 456 -23.42 -18.66 24.35
N LYS A 457 -23.05 -19.63 25.18
CA LYS A 457 -23.48 -21.02 25.08
C LYS A 457 -24.99 -21.16 25.26
N GLU A 458 -25.54 -20.55 26.29
CA GLU A 458 -26.99 -20.57 26.56
C GLU A 458 -27.77 -19.99 25.36
N CYS A 459 -27.34 -18.83 24.87
CA CYS A 459 -27.97 -18.21 23.68
C CYS A 459 -27.92 -19.10 22.45
N LEU A 460 -26.76 -19.72 22.15
CA LEU A 460 -26.61 -20.59 21.00
C LEU A 460 -27.39 -21.90 21.13
N ASP A 461 -27.46 -22.48 22.35
CA ASP A 461 -28.22 -23.68 22.62
C ASP A 461 -29.72 -23.44 22.47
N GLU A 462 -30.23 -22.31 22.95
CA GLU A 462 -31.64 -21.92 22.77
C GLU A 462 -31.94 -21.61 21.30
N ALA A 463 -31.11 -20.83 20.62
CA ALA A 463 -31.27 -20.53 19.18
C ALA A 463 -31.29 -21.80 18.33
N TYR A 464 -30.36 -22.72 18.56
CA TYR A 464 -30.33 -24.00 17.88
C TYR A 464 -31.59 -24.84 18.10
N LYS A 465 -32.06 -24.90 19.36
CA LYS A 465 -33.29 -25.60 19.72
C LYS A 465 -34.51 -25.04 19.00
N ILE A 466 -34.65 -23.72 18.97
CA ILE A 466 -35.78 -23.05 18.31
C ILE A 466 -35.74 -23.34 16.81
N LEU A 467 -34.60 -23.09 16.14
CA LEU A 467 -34.50 -23.27 14.69
C LEU A 467 -34.63 -24.73 14.29
N SER A 468 -34.08 -25.67 15.07
CA SER A 468 -34.23 -27.10 14.81
C SER A 468 -35.67 -27.59 14.96
N ASN A 469 -36.42 -27.02 15.89
CA ASN A 469 -37.86 -27.33 16.07
C ASN A 469 -38.72 -26.75 14.93
N LEU A 470 -38.37 -25.56 14.42
CA LEU A 470 -39.11 -24.92 13.34
C LEU A 470 -38.82 -25.53 11.97
N TYR A 471 -37.56 -25.84 11.68
CA TYR A 471 -37.07 -26.15 10.32
C TYR A 471 -36.38 -27.49 10.19
N GLY A 472 -36.10 -28.18 11.30
CA GLY A 472 -35.34 -29.43 11.33
C GLY A 472 -33.84 -29.24 11.53
N GLY A 473 -33.19 -30.31 12.00
CA GLY A 473 -31.76 -30.30 12.34
C GLY A 473 -30.78 -30.27 11.17
N ASP A 474 -31.29 -30.31 9.92
CA ASP A 474 -30.48 -30.26 8.68
C ASP A 474 -30.95 -29.14 7.74
N SER A 475 -31.52 -28.08 8.29
CA SER A 475 -32.03 -26.93 7.56
C SER A 475 -30.98 -25.87 7.28
N GLN A 476 -31.28 -24.95 6.35
CA GLN A 476 -30.42 -23.80 6.04
C GLN A 476 -30.29 -22.84 7.23
N GLU A 477 -31.35 -22.70 8.02
CA GLU A 477 -31.48 -21.71 9.09
C GLU A 477 -30.54 -22.00 10.26
N ILE A 478 -30.14 -23.26 10.49
CA ILE A 478 -29.23 -23.62 11.59
C ILE A 478 -27.74 -23.45 11.24
N ILE A 479 -27.39 -23.18 9.98
CA ILE A 479 -25.99 -23.16 9.50
C ILE A 479 -25.10 -22.25 10.37
N PHE A 480 -25.53 -21.01 10.56
CA PHE A 480 -24.73 -20.03 11.26
C PHE A 480 -24.71 -20.23 12.79
N VAL A 481 -25.76 -20.81 13.34
CA VAL A 481 -25.78 -21.20 14.75
C VAL A 481 -24.80 -22.34 15.01
N LEU A 482 -24.75 -23.36 14.14
CA LEU A 482 -23.75 -24.45 14.20
C LEU A 482 -22.33 -23.91 14.04
N HIS A 483 -22.12 -23.00 13.11
CA HIS A 483 -20.83 -22.32 12.92
C HIS A 483 -20.38 -21.62 14.21
N ASN A 484 -21.25 -20.82 14.81
CA ASN A 484 -20.94 -20.05 16.02
C ASN A 484 -20.76 -20.96 17.24
N LYS A 485 -21.55 -22.05 17.37
CA LYS A 485 -21.32 -23.08 18.40
C LYS A 485 -19.95 -23.73 18.23
N GLY A 486 -19.58 -24.08 17.00
CA GLY A 486 -18.25 -24.63 16.71
C GLY A 486 -17.13 -23.65 17.06
N ARG A 487 -17.30 -22.35 16.73
CA ARG A 487 -16.35 -21.32 17.11
C ARG A 487 -16.23 -21.14 18.63
N LEU A 488 -17.34 -21.18 19.36
CA LEU A 488 -17.33 -21.14 20.82
C LEU A 488 -16.55 -22.31 21.42
N MET A 489 -16.80 -23.54 20.94
CA MET A 489 -16.06 -24.75 21.38
C MET A 489 -14.57 -24.64 21.11
N GLN A 490 -14.17 -24.05 19.97
CA GLN A 490 -12.76 -23.79 19.64
C GLN A 490 -12.13 -22.83 20.66
N LEU A 491 -12.81 -21.73 21.01
CA LEU A 491 -12.35 -20.79 22.03
C LEU A 491 -12.20 -21.45 23.40
N GLN A 492 -13.07 -22.41 23.73
CA GLN A 492 -13.02 -23.21 24.97
C GLN A 492 -12.02 -24.38 24.88
N LYS A 493 -11.30 -24.51 23.74
CA LYS A 493 -10.32 -25.59 23.46
C LYS A 493 -10.91 -27.00 23.41
N ASP A 494 -12.24 -27.14 23.27
CA ASP A 494 -12.88 -28.40 22.93
C ASP A 494 -12.86 -28.61 21.41
N TYR A 495 -11.70 -29.00 20.91
CA TYR A 495 -11.47 -29.12 19.48
C TYR A 495 -12.28 -30.26 18.83
N ASN A 496 -12.61 -31.31 19.60
CA ASN A 496 -13.43 -32.42 19.09
C ASN A 496 -14.88 -31.99 18.85
N ALA A 497 -15.50 -31.29 19.80
CA ALA A 497 -16.84 -30.75 19.64
C ALA A 497 -16.85 -29.67 18.54
N SER A 498 -15.84 -28.81 18.51
CA SER A 498 -15.67 -27.76 17.50
C SER A 498 -15.63 -28.37 16.07
N TYR A 499 -14.79 -29.39 15.87
CA TYR A 499 -14.67 -30.07 14.57
C TYR A 499 -16.02 -30.63 14.08
N LYS A 500 -16.76 -31.32 14.95
CA LYS A 500 -18.08 -31.88 14.60
C LYS A 500 -19.07 -30.80 14.16
N LEU A 501 -19.13 -29.70 14.90
CA LEU A 501 -20.08 -28.61 14.64
C LEU A 501 -19.72 -27.83 13.37
N LEU A 502 -18.43 -27.51 13.19
CA LEU A 502 -17.96 -26.78 11.98
C LEU A 502 -18.06 -27.66 10.73
N SER A 503 -17.76 -28.96 10.83
CA SER A 503 -17.92 -29.91 9.72
C SER A 503 -19.38 -30.03 9.30
N LYS A 504 -20.31 -30.09 10.27
CA LYS A 504 -21.75 -30.09 9.96
C LYS A 504 -22.21 -28.78 9.32
N SER A 505 -21.73 -27.64 9.84
CA SER A 505 -22.01 -26.34 9.22
C SER A 505 -21.48 -26.28 7.78
N LYS A 506 -20.25 -26.77 7.53
CA LYS A 506 -19.65 -26.85 6.18
C LYS A 506 -20.49 -27.71 5.22
N GLU A 507 -20.92 -28.88 5.67
CA GLU A 507 -21.80 -29.77 4.90
C GLU A 507 -23.08 -29.06 4.46
N LEU A 508 -23.75 -28.39 5.41
CA LEU A 508 -24.99 -27.65 5.12
C LEU A 508 -24.76 -26.43 4.23
N GLN A 509 -23.64 -25.71 4.41
CA GLN A 509 -23.27 -24.61 3.52
C GLN A 509 -23.10 -25.10 2.07
N LEU A 510 -22.40 -26.21 1.84
CA LEU A 510 -22.26 -26.81 0.51
C LEU A 510 -23.62 -27.21 -0.07
N LYS A 511 -24.47 -27.83 0.75
CA LYS A 511 -25.80 -28.30 0.33
C LYS A 511 -26.72 -27.15 -0.09
N TYR A 512 -26.80 -26.09 0.69
CA TYR A 512 -27.78 -25.03 0.49
C TYR A 512 -27.23 -23.78 -0.19
N MET A 513 -25.93 -23.48 -0.06
CA MET A 513 -25.30 -22.27 -0.59
C MET A 513 -24.37 -22.57 -1.77
N GLY A 514 -24.07 -23.82 -2.06
CA GLY A 514 -23.13 -24.24 -3.11
C GLY A 514 -21.67 -23.85 -2.86
N LYS A 515 -21.36 -23.24 -1.74
CA LYS A 515 -20.00 -22.80 -1.35
C LYS A 515 -19.87 -22.73 0.16
N VAL A 516 -18.63 -22.83 0.64
CA VAL A 516 -18.31 -22.69 2.07
C VAL A 516 -17.92 -21.24 2.36
N VAL A 517 -18.37 -20.71 3.49
CA VAL A 517 -17.95 -19.39 3.97
C VAL A 517 -16.48 -19.46 4.42
N PRO A 518 -15.59 -18.52 3.98
CA PRO A 518 -14.16 -18.57 4.27
C PRO A 518 -13.81 -18.74 5.75
N ASN A 519 -14.56 -18.10 6.66
CA ASN A 519 -14.34 -18.25 8.09
C ASN A 519 -14.61 -19.69 8.59
N THR A 520 -15.54 -20.41 7.99
CA THR A 520 -15.80 -21.82 8.37
C THR A 520 -14.60 -22.70 7.99
N GLU A 521 -14.06 -22.51 6.79
CA GLU A 521 -12.84 -23.24 6.36
C GLU A 521 -11.64 -22.89 7.23
N LYS A 522 -11.44 -21.61 7.50
CA LYS A 522 -10.37 -21.14 8.37
C LYS A 522 -10.42 -21.80 9.76
N TYR A 523 -11.58 -21.74 10.43
CA TYR A 523 -11.72 -22.31 11.77
C TYR A 523 -11.60 -23.84 11.75
N LEU A 524 -12.08 -24.50 10.70
CA LEU A 524 -11.91 -25.93 10.55
C LEU A 524 -10.43 -26.31 10.43
N SER A 525 -9.69 -25.64 9.57
CA SER A 525 -8.25 -25.87 9.41
C SER A 525 -7.46 -25.60 10.70
N GLU A 526 -7.81 -24.57 11.45
CA GLU A 526 -7.20 -24.28 12.76
C GLU A 526 -7.48 -25.41 13.76
N VAL A 527 -8.69 -25.95 13.76
CA VAL A 527 -9.10 -27.05 14.67
C VAL A 527 -8.43 -28.36 14.26
N GLU A 528 -8.36 -28.68 12.97
CA GLU A 528 -7.66 -29.86 12.43
C GLU A 528 -6.19 -29.83 12.82
N TYR A 529 -5.54 -28.69 12.67
CA TYR A 529 -4.16 -28.50 13.11
C TYR A 529 -3.99 -28.76 14.62
N GLN A 530 -4.89 -28.24 15.46
CA GLN A 530 -4.83 -28.48 16.91
C GLN A 530 -5.07 -29.94 17.29
N LEU A 531 -5.88 -30.65 16.55
CA LEU A 531 -6.12 -32.08 16.76
C LEU A 531 -4.91 -32.92 16.31
N SER A 532 -4.22 -32.53 15.24
CA SER A 532 -3.03 -33.24 14.74
C SER A 532 -1.81 -33.13 15.68
N ILE A 533 -1.68 -32.05 16.43
CA ILE A 533 -0.58 -31.86 17.41
C ILE A 533 -0.82 -32.71 18.70
N LYS A 534 -2.07 -33.06 19.00
CA LYS A 534 -2.41 -33.85 20.21
C LYS A 534 -2.31 -35.38 19.99
N LEU A 535 -2.06 -35.81 18.76
CA LEU A 535 -1.76 -37.20 18.40
C LEU A 535 -0.24 -37.44 18.38
#